data_f7356695c24534f8f683797782f428c6
#
_entry.id   f7356695c24534f8f683797782f428c6
#
_cell.length_a   1.000
_cell.length_b   1.000
_cell.length_c   1.000
_cell.angle_alpha   90.00
_cell.angle_beta   90.00
_cell.angle_gamma   90.00
#
_symmetry.space_group_name_H-M   'P 1'
#
loop_
_entity.id
_entity.type
_entity.pdbx_description
1 polymer ?
#
loop_
_entity_poly.entity_id
_entity_poly.type
_entity_poly.pdbx_seq_one_letter_code
_entity_poly.pdbx_strand_id
1 'polypeptide(L)'
;QKAVAKSVLKKLQTLDLYVVLAGGACRDWVLDKEATDLDFYLYYNPKYHSSSLKKVLTGLFDGIDVAEVERTPHDFYDNLEEDDRKRFDKEILSKYGFRYTSDMSISNVFEFTIDGVKCQVIFKNDLVYPENLISSFCFDICQAYSLNIDEIKTTPKFDKAVKHKAIQITGEFYSQKDAYI
;
A
#
# COMPACT_ATOMS: atom_id res chain seq x y z
N GLN A 1 15.93 4.99 -7.04
CA GLN A 1 14.57 4.59 -6.66
C GLN A 1 13.53 5.07 -7.67
N LYS A 2 13.49 6.38 -8.05
CA LYS A 2 12.52 6.91 -9.03
C LYS A 2 12.60 6.21 -10.38
N ALA A 3 13.78 5.82 -10.85
CA ALA A 3 13.94 5.04 -12.09
C ALA A 3 13.30 3.64 -11.97
N VAL A 4 13.49 2.96 -10.85
CA VAL A 4 12.82 1.67 -10.55
C VAL A 4 11.31 1.87 -10.50
N ALA A 5 10.83 2.87 -9.75
CA ALA A 5 9.41 3.17 -9.65
C ALA A 5 8.77 3.42 -11.03
N LYS A 6 9.44 4.19 -11.89
CA LYS A 6 8.97 4.49 -13.24
C LYS A 6 8.91 3.24 -14.12
N SER A 7 9.91 2.37 -14.01
CA SER A 7 9.95 1.08 -14.73
C SER A 7 8.80 0.16 -14.27
N VAL A 8 8.62 0.00 -12.96
CA VAL A 8 7.55 -0.82 -12.38
C VAL A 8 6.18 -0.28 -12.76
N LEU A 9 5.95 1.02 -12.59
CA LEU A 9 4.68 1.67 -12.93
C LEU A 9 4.33 1.44 -14.41
N LYS A 10 5.28 1.64 -15.32
CA LYS A 10 5.08 1.42 -16.75
C LYS A 10 4.73 -0.03 -17.09
N LYS A 11 5.39 -0.99 -16.45
CA LYS A 11 5.07 -2.41 -16.61
C LYS A 11 3.67 -2.73 -16.10
N LEU A 12 3.31 -2.28 -14.90
CA LEU A 12 1.98 -2.50 -14.33
C LEU A 12 0.87 -1.88 -15.19
N GLN A 13 1.11 -0.72 -15.81
CA GLN A 13 0.17 -0.07 -16.72
C GLN A 13 -0.11 -0.89 -17.98
N THR A 14 0.77 -1.83 -18.38
CA THR A 14 0.50 -2.74 -19.51
C THR A 14 -0.59 -3.77 -19.21
N LEU A 15 -0.95 -3.95 -17.95
CA LEU A 15 -2.03 -4.84 -17.53
C LEU A 15 -3.43 -4.25 -17.74
N ASP A 16 -3.52 -3.06 -18.34
CA ASP A 16 -4.80 -2.34 -18.56
C ASP A 16 -5.54 -2.06 -17.24
N LEU A 17 -4.76 -1.84 -16.18
CA LEU A 17 -5.24 -1.52 -14.85
C LEU A 17 -4.88 -0.07 -14.52
N TYR A 18 -5.74 0.56 -13.74
CA TYR A 18 -5.43 1.87 -13.19
C TYR A 18 -4.40 1.71 -12.07
N VAL A 19 -3.21 2.26 -12.26
CA VAL A 19 -2.09 2.12 -11.33
C VAL A 19 -1.68 3.45 -10.76
N VAL A 20 -1.47 3.50 -9.47
CA VAL A 20 -0.98 4.69 -8.76
C VAL A 20 0.10 4.30 -7.76
N LEU A 21 1.22 5.04 -7.72
CA LEU A 21 2.15 5.00 -6.60
C LEU A 21 1.66 5.99 -5.55
N ALA A 22 1.51 5.56 -4.29
CA ALA A 22 0.96 6.43 -3.25
C ALA A 22 1.60 6.18 -1.87
N GLY A 23 1.44 7.12 -0.96
CA GLY A 23 1.85 6.96 0.43
C GLY A 23 3.30 7.36 0.72
N GLY A 24 4.00 6.49 1.45
CA GLY A 24 5.33 6.75 2.02
C GLY A 24 6.37 7.22 1.03
N ALA A 25 6.48 6.56 -0.12
CA ALA A 25 7.45 6.93 -1.15
C ALA A 25 7.22 8.35 -1.70
N CYS A 26 5.96 8.69 -1.99
CA CYS A 26 5.60 10.04 -2.46
C CYS A 26 5.91 11.09 -1.40
N ARG A 27 5.59 10.83 -0.12
CA ARG A 27 5.96 11.68 1.01
C ARG A 27 7.46 11.92 1.07
N ASP A 28 8.24 10.85 1.04
CA ASP A 28 9.67 10.92 1.24
C ASP A 28 10.34 11.70 0.11
N TRP A 29 9.88 11.53 -1.12
CA TRP A 29 10.40 12.30 -2.25
C TRP A 29 10.00 13.78 -2.24
N VAL A 30 8.83 14.13 -1.71
CA VAL A 30 8.46 15.55 -1.49
C VAL A 30 9.36 16.18 -0.42
N LEU A 31 9.83 15.36 0.54
CA LEU A 31 10.71 15.80 1.63
C LEU A 31 12.22 15.61 1.31
N ASP A 32 12.57 15.37 0.04
CA ASP A 32 13.95 15.13 -0.44
C ASP A 32 14.64 13.98 0.30
N LYS A 33 13.86 12.91 0.64
CA LYS A 33 14.36 11.70 1.30
C LYS A 33 14.27 10.49 0.37
N GLU A 34 15.06 9.46 0.69
CA GLU A 34 14.92 8.16 0.06
C GLU A 34 13.74 7.40 0.67
N ALA A 35 12.94 6.77 -0.19
CA ALA A 35 11.85 5.93 0.25
C ALA A 35 12.36 4.57 0.75
N THR A 36 11.68 3.97 1.71
CA THR A 36 11.99 2.61 2.20
C THR A 36 11.46 1.56 1.25
N ASP A 37 10.26 1.79 0.72
CA ASP A 37 9.52 0.89 -0.17
C ASP A 37 8.65 1.70 -1.13
N LEU A 38 8.15 1.00 -2.16
CA LEU A 38 7.30 1.59 -3.20
C LEU A 38 5.96 0.86 -3.21
N ASP A 39 4.88 1.55 -2.85
CA ASP A 39 3.53 0.99 -2.78
C ASP A 39 2.72 1.37 -4.02
N PHE A 40 2.48 0.38 -4.90
CA PHE A 40 1.67 0.53 -6.10
C PHE A 40 0.27 0.00 -5.85
N TYR A 41 -0.72 0.85 -5.96
CA TYR A 41 -2.14 0.49 -5.83
C TYR A 41 -2.75 0.28 -7.20
N LEU A 42 -3.40 -0.88 -7.36
CA LEU A 42 -4.12 -1.27 -8.55
C LEU A 42 -5.55 -1.63 -8.18
N TYR A 43 -6.46 -1.36 -9.11
CA TYR A 43 -7.84 -1.77 -8.92
C TYR A 43 -8.06 -3.15 -9.53
N TYR A 44 -8.82 -3.96 -8.79
CA TYR A 44 -9.18 -5.28 -9.25
C TYR A 44 -9.93 -5.19 -10.60
N ASN A 45 -9.34 -5.76 -11.63
CA ASN A 45 -10.02 -5.93 -12.90
C ASN A 45 -10.61 -7.34 -12.91
N PRO A 46 -11.94 -7.51 -13.04
CA PRO A 46 -12.60 -8.82 -13.06
C PRO A 46 -12.05 -9.77 -14.15
N LYS A 47 -11.33 -9.23 -15.14
CA LYS A 47 -10.62 -10.00 -16.16
C LYS A 47 -9.54 -10.91 -15.57
N TYR A 48 -9.01 -10.57 -14.40
CA TYR A 48 -8.01 -11.37 -13.70
C TYR A 48 -8.63 -11.97 -12.44
N HIS A 49 -8.74 -13.30 -12.37
CA HIS A 49 -9.08 -13.98 -11.13
C HIS A 49 -7.95 -13.81 -10.13
N SER A 50 -8.26 -13.66 -8.85
CA SER A 50 -7.26 -13.50 -7.78
C SER A 50 -6.19 -14.59 -7.79
N SER A 51 -6.57 -15.85 -8.09
CA SER A 51 -5.66 -16.99 -8.23
C SER A 51 -4.66 -16.88 -9.38
N SER A 52 -4.90 -16.00 -10.36
CA SER A 52 -4.00 -15.77 -11.51
C SER A 52 -3.10 -14.54 -11.34
N LEU A 53 -3.36 -13.66 -10.38
CA LEU A 53 -2.62 -12.40 -10.21
C LEU A 53 -1.13 -12.63 -9.97
N LYS A 54 -0.77 -13.59 -9.11
CA LYS A 54 0.64 -13.95 -8.87
C LYS A 54 1.33 -14.37 -10.17
N LYS A 55 0.68 -15.23 -10.96
CA LYS A 55 1.22 -15.69 -12.25
C LYS A 55 1.39 -14.54 -13.25
N VAL A 56 0.43 -13.63 -13.29
CA VAL A 56 0.50 -12.43 -14.15
C VAL A 56 1.68 -11.56 -13.75
N LEU A 57 1.83 -11.27 -12.46
CA LEU A 57 2.95 -10.45 -11.95
C LEU A 57 4.30 -11.14 -12.17
N THR A 58 4.41 -12.45 -11.90
CA THR A 58 5.64 -13.22 -12.16
C THR A 58 6.03 -13.17 -13.65
N GLY A 59 5.06 -13.28 -14.56
CA GLY A 59 5.32 -13.14 -15.98
C GLY A 59 5.71 -11.71 -16.40
N LEU A 60 5.15 -10.70 -15.73
CA LEU A 60 5.44 -9.30 -16.00
C LEU A 60 6.84 -8.89 -15.51
N PHE A 61 7.26 -9.47 -14.40
CA PHE A 61 8.55 -9.24 -13.75
C PHE A 61 9.45 -10.47 -13.86
N ASP A 62 9.66 -10.95 -15.12
CA ASP A 62 10.44 -12.13 -15.41
C ASP A 62 11.83 -12.12 -14.71
N GLY A 63 12.16 -13.26 -14.08
CA GLY A 63 13.39 -13.41 -13.30
C GLY A 63 13.34 -12.79 -11.88
N ILE A 64 12.20 -12.23 -11.47
CA ILE A 64 12.02 -11.65 -10.12
C ILE A 64 11.10 -12.55 -9.31
N ASP A 65 11.50 -12.86 -8.08
CA ASP A 65 10.66 -13.59 -7.14
C ASP A 65 9.55 -12.68 -6.63
N VAL A 66 8.31 -13.04 -6.96
CA VAL A 66 7.09 -12.34 -6.53
C VAL A 66 6.43 -13.15 -5.42
N ALA A 67 6.50 -12.67 -4.21
CA ALA A 67 5.85 -13.26 -3.05
C ALA A 67 4.46 -12.66 -2.83
N GLU A 68 3.45 -13.49 -2.57
CA GLU A 68 2.16 -13.04 -2.07
C GLU A 68 2.25 -12.87 -0.56
N VAL A 69 1.83 -11.71 -0.07
CA VAL A 69 1.77 -11.42 1.37
C VAL A 69 0.50 -12.08 1.92
N GLU A 70 0.67 -13.03 2.82
CA GLU A 70 -0.46 -13.65 3.49
C GLU A 70 -1.24 -12.61 4.28
N ARG A 71 -2.55 -12.60 4.08
CA ARG A 71 -3.50 -11.77 4.82
C ARG A 71 -4.34 -12.67 5.71
N THR A 72 -4.55 -12.22 6.92
CA THR A 72 -5.46 -12.92 7.81
C THR A 72 -6.90 -12.61 7.41
N PRO A 73 -7.74 -13.62 7.18
CA PRO A 73 -9.15 -13.39 6.94
C PRO A 73 -9.78 -12.64 8.12
N HIS A 74 -10.57 -11.62 7.84
CA HIS A 74 -11.28 -10.83 8.85
C HIS A 74 -12.17 -11.73 9.73
N ASP A 75 -12.84 -12.70 9.11
CA ASP A 75 -13.71 -13.66 9.80
C ASP A 75 -12.96 -14.50 10.84
N PHE A 76 -11.66 -14.75 10.63
CA PHE A 76 -10.84 -15.46 11.60
C PHE A 76 -10.55 -14.59 12.82
N TYR A 77 -10.27 -13.30 12.60
CA TYR A 77 -9.96 -12.36 13.67
C TYR A 77 -11.16 -12.09 14.57
N ASP A 78 -12.34 -11.93 13.99
CA ASP A 78 -13.58 -11.64 14.71
C ASP A 78 -14.03 -12.82 15.59
N ASN A 79 -13.64 -14.04 15.26
CA ASN A 79 -13.95 -15.25 16.03
C ASN A 79 -12.91 -15.59 17.11
N LEU A 80 -11.80 -14.83 17.23
CA LEU A 80 -10.82 -15.04 18.29
C LEU A 80 -11.28 -14.44 19.61
N GLU A 81 -11.00 -15.12 20.72
CA GLU A 81 -11.14 -14.57 22.07
C GLU A 81 -10.13 -13.42 22.29
N GLU A 82 -10.39 -12.51 23.24
CA GLU A 82 -9.61 -11.28 23.41
C GLU A 82 -8.10 -11.55 23.69
N ASP A 83 -7.77 -12.59 24.42
CA ASP A 83 -6.38 -12.95 24.72
C ASP A 83 -5.66 -13.56 23.50
N ASP A 84 -6.39 -14.32 22.68
CA ASP A 84 -5.86 -14.85 21.42
C ASP A 84 -5.71 -13.75 20.38
N ARG A 85 -6.60 -12.74 20.34
CA ARG A 85 -6.42 -11.55 19.50
C ARG A 85 -5.14 -10.80 19.85
N LYS A 86 -4.88 -10.55 21.14
CA LYS A 86 -3.64 -9.86 21.59
C LYS A 86 -2.37 -10.63 21.22
N ARG A 87 -2.42 -11.95 21.33
CA ARG A 87 -1.30 -12.82 20.96
C ARG A 87 -1.06 -12.83 19.46
N PHE A 88 -2.14 -12.92 18.70
CA PHE A 88 -2.15 -12.89 17.25
C PHE A 88 -1.68 -11.54 16.70
N ASP A 89 -2.16 -10.42 17.25
CA ASP A 89 -1.70 -9.08 16.90
C ASP A 89 -0.20 -8.93 17.08
N LYS A 90 0.33 -9.41 18.20
CA LYS A 90 1.78 -9.37 18.48
C LYS A 90 2.59 -10.21 17.50
N GLU A 91 2.09 -11.37 17.09
CA GLU A 91 2.74 -12.27 16.15
C GLU A 91 2.67 -11.72 14.73
N ILE A 92 1.51 -11.25 14.29
CA ILE A 92 1.29 -10.62 12.98
C ILE A 92 2.07 -9.31 12.87
N LEU A 93 2.04 -8.47 13.88
CA LEU A 93 2.83 -7.24 13.95
C LEU A 93 4.33 -7.49 13.82
N SER A 94 4.83 -8.54 14.47
CA SER A 94 6.25 -8.90 14.40
C SER A 94 6.67 -9.43 13.02
N LYS A 95 5.75 -10.12 12.32
CA LYS A 95 6.04 -10.83 11.07
C LYS A 95 5.74 -9.99 9.82
N TYR A 96 4.68 -9.19 9.83
CA TYR A 96 4.16 -8.52 8.62
C TYR A 96 4.02 -6.99 8.75
N GLY A 97 4.21 -6.44 9.94
CA GLY A 97 3.91 -5.04 10.19
C GLY A 97 2.40 -4.73 10.13
N PHE A 98 2.01 -3.52 10.45
CA PHE A 98 0.61 -3.04 10.54
C PHE A 98 -0.19 -3.03 9.22
N ARG A 99 0.36 -3.45 8.09
CA ARG A 99 0.07 -2.81 6.81
C ARG A 99 -1.26 -3.13 6.17
N TYR A 100 -1.86 -4.33 6.33
CA TYR A 100 -2.99 -4.69 5.44
C TYR A 100 -4.03 -5.63 6.07
N THR A 101 -3.96 -5.90 7.34
CA THR A 101 -4.81 -6.93 7.97
C THR A 101 -6.27 -6.50 8.13
N SER A 102 -6.56 -5.20 8.19
CA SER A 102 -7.89 -4.67 8.48
C SER A 102 -8.59 -3.95 7.31
N ASP A 103 -7.88 -3.67 6.20
CA ASP A 103 -8.52 -3.02 5.06
C ASP A 103 -9.22 -4.04 4.15
N MET A 104 -10.54 -4.18 4.34
CA MET A 104 -11.40 -5.08 3.56
C MET A 104 -11.45 -4.74 2.07
N SER A 105 -11.09 -3.51 1.68
CA SER A 105 -11.05 -3.09 0.28
C SER A 105 -9.82 -3.59 -0.46
N ILE A 106 -8.84 -4.19 0.23
CA ILE A 106 -7.66 -4.80 -0.38
C ILE A 106 -7.93 -6.28 -0.64
N SER A 107 -7.77 -6.74 -1.88
CA SER A 107 -7.93 -8.16 -2.24
C SER A 107 -6.64 -8.95 -2.06
N ASN A 108 -5.54 -8.47 -2.60
CA ASN A 108 -4.25 -9.14 -2.58
C ASN A 108 -3.11 -8.13 -2.43
N VAL A 109 -2.02 -8.57 -1.83
CA VAL A 109 -0.76 -7.81 -1.76
C VAL A 109 0.37 -8.72 -2.24
N PHE A 110 1.20 -8.21 -3.14
CA PHE A 110 2.39 -8.89 -3.63
C PHE A 110 3.62 -8.05 -3.37
N GLU A 111 4.73 -8.72 -3.07
CA GLU A 111 5.98 -8.08 -2.71
C GLU A 111 7.13 -8.65 -3.54
N PHE A 112 8.03 -7.79 -3.99
CA PHE A 112 9.25 -8.16 -4.69
C PHE A 112 10.30 -7.06 -4.57
N THR A 113 11.53 -7.38 -4.97
CA THR A 113 12.65 -6.43 -4.93
C THR A 113 13.27 -6.28 -6.31
N ILE A 114 13.50 -5.04 -6.75
CA ILE A 114 14.20 -4.70 -7.99
C ILE A 114 15.35 -3.75 -7.65
N ASP A 115 16.57 -4.10 -8.04
CA ASP A 115 17.78 -3.29 -7.80
C ASP A 115 17.91 -2.85 -6.31
N GLY A 116 17.56 -3.75 -5.39
CA GLY A 116 17.60 -3.47 -3.96
C GLY A 116 16.45 -2.60 -3.44
N VAL A 117 15.50 -2.19 -4.29
CA VAL A 117 14.32 -1.42 -3.92
C VAL A 117 13.13 -2.35 -3.71
N LYS A 118 12.58 -2.33 -2.51
CA LYS A 118 11.38 -3.09 -2.16
C LYS A 118 10.16 -2.46 -2.81
N CYS A 119 9.37 -3.30 -3.49
CA CYS A 119 8.13 -2.91 -4.17
C CYS A 119 6.98 -3.74 -3.65
N GLN A 120 5.84 -3.10 -3.43
CA GLN A 120 4.58 -3.76 -3.10
C GLN A 120 3.52 -3.41 -4.14
N VAL A 121 2.76 -4.41 -4.57
CA VAL A 121 1.63 -4.26 -5.49
C VAL A 121 0.37 -4.64 -4.73
N ILE A 122 -0.49 -3.66 -4.51
CA ILE A 122 -1.67 -3.74 -3.66
C ILE A 122 -2.91 -3.66 -4.54
N PHE A 123 -3.65 -4.77 -4.61
CA PHE A 123 -4.90 -4.83 -5.36
C PHE A 123 -6.08 -4.43 -4.48
N LYS A 124 -6.84 -3.44 -4.95
CA LYS A 124 -8.06 -2.95 -4.30
C LYS A 124 -9.29 -3.58 -4.98
N ASN A 125 -10.31 -3.93 -4.19
CA ASN A 125 -11.57 -4.48 -4.71
C ASN A 125 -12.39 -3.42 -5.44
N ASP A 126 -12.29 -2.16 -4.99
CA ASP A 126 -13.11 -1.07 -5.50
C ASP A 126 -12.28 -0.09 -6.32
N LEU A 127 -12.88 0.42 -7.40
CA LEU A 127 -12.31 1.52 -8.16
C LEU A 127 -12.44 2.82 -7.35
N VAL A 128 -11.31 3.30 -6.85
CA VAL A 128 -11.26 4.56 -6.10
C VAL A 128 -10.34 5.53 -6.84
N TYR A 129 -10.77 6.78 -7.05
CA TYR A 129 -9.89 7.81 -7.60
C TYR A 129 -8.67 8.02 -6.67
N PRO A 130 -7.48 8.36 -7.21
CA PRO A 130 -6.27 8.52 -6.41
C PRO A 130 -6.45 9.48 -5.21
N GLU A 131 -7.20 10.54 -5.40
CA GLU A 131 -7.50 11.52 -4.36
C GLU A 131 -8.29 10.88 -3.19
N ASN A 132 -9.25 10.02 -3.52
CA ASN A 132 -10.04 9.31 -2.51
C ASN A 132 -9.19 8.24 -1.83
N LEU A 133 -8.34 7.52 -2.60
CA LEU A 133 -7.42 6.55 -2.03
C LEU A 133 -6.53 7.20 -0.96
N ILE A 134 -5.82 8.26 -1.30
CA ILE A 134 -4.90 8.90 -0.35
C ILE A 134 -5.63 9.61 0.81
N SER A 135 -6.86 10.07 0.59
CA SER A 135 -7.68 10.67 1.65
C SER A 135 -8.09 9.66 2.72
N SER A 136 -8.10 8.35 2.40
CA SER A 136 -8.37 7.27 3.34
C SER A 136 -7.14 6.86 4.17
N PHE A 137 -5.95 7.35 3.85
CA PHE A 137 -4.74 7.01 4.60
C PHE A 137 -4.80 7.57 6.03
N CYS A 138 -4.39 6.74 6.98
CA CYS A 138 -4.47 7.04 8.42
C CYS A 138 -3.67 8.27 8.85
N PHE A 139 -2.64 8.64 8.08
CA PHE A 139 -1.79 9.79 8.38
C PHE A 139 -1.87 10.82 7.26
N ASP A 140 -2.12 12.07 7.61
CA ASP A 140 -2.15 13.19 6.67
C ASP A 140 -0.85 13.34 5.88
N ILE A 141 0.30 13.10 6.54
CA ILE A 141 1.63 13.14 5.92
C ILE A 141 1.86 12.02 4.88
N CYS A 142 0.99 11.03 4.76
CA CYS A 142 1.04 9.98 3.74
C CYS A 142 0.07 10.25 2.58
N GLN A 143 -0.70 11.34 2.62
CA GLN A 143 -1.71 11.67 1.62
C GLN A 143 -1.10 12.30 0.35
N ALA A 144 -0.23 11.51 -0.30
CA ALA A 144 0.46 11.89 -1.55
C ALA A 144 0.46 10.73 -2.54
N TYR A 145 0.39 11.02 -3.84
CA TYR A 145 0.40 10.03 -4.90
C TYR A 145 1.07 10.55 -6.19
N SER A 146 1.42 9.61 -7.08
CA SER A 146 1.90 9.90 -8.42
C SER A 146 1.38 8.89 -9.43
N LEU A 147 1.05 9.40 -10.64
CA LEU A 147 0.60 8.61 -11.78
C LEU A 147 1.72 8.37 -12.81
N ASN A 148 2.82 9.11 -12.74
CA ASN A 148 3.91 9.08 -13.72
C ASN A 148 5.31 9.18 -13.10
N ILE A 149 5.40 9.29 -11.78
CA ILE A 149 6.63 9.44 -10.97
C ILE A 149 7.28 10.85 -11.08
N ASP A 150 7.06 11.54 -12.15
CA ASP A 150 7.67 12.86 -12.39
C ASP A 150 6.93 13.97 -11.64
N GLU A 151 5.63 13.78 -11.39
CA GLU A 151 4.78 14.70 -10.65
C GLU A 151 4.15 14.01 -9.45
N ILE A 152 4.30 14.60 -8.27
CA ILE A 152 3.65 14.14 -7.04
C ILE A 152 2.54 15.11 -6.68
N LYS A 153 1.34 14.56 -6.47
CA LYS A 153 0.17 15.30 -6.00
C LYS A 153 -0.07 15.02 -4.53
N THR A 154 -0.46 16.06 -3.81
CA THR A 154 -0.68 16.03 -2.36
C THR A 154 -2.08 16.54 -2.03
N THR A 155 -2.55 16.24 -0.81
CA THR A 155 -3.77 16.86 -0.28
C THR A 155 -3.44 18.13 0.51
N PRO A 156 -4.41 19.03 0.71
CA PRO A 156 -4.22 20.18 1.60
C PRO A 156 -3.85 19.80 3.05
N LYS A 157 -4.26 18.60 3.51
CA LYS A 157 -3.87 18.07 4.83
C LYS A 157 -2.38 17.73 4.86
N PHE A 158 -1.88 17.07 3.81
CA PHE A 158 -0.45 16.81 3.64
C PHE A 158 0.37 18.10 3.69
N ASP A 159 -0.01 19.09 2.88
CA ASP A 159 0.70 20.37 2.79
C ASP A 159 0.73 21.08 4.14
N LYS A 160 -0.38 21.04 4.88
CA LYS A 160 -0.47 21.56 6.24
C LYS A 160 0.46 20.80 7.20
N ALA A 161 0.50 19.47 7.14
CA ALA A 161 1.37 18.64 7.97
C ALA A 161 2.86 18.99 7.75
N VAL A 162 3.27 19.10 6.50
CA VAL A 162 4.65 19.50 6.13
C VAL A 162 4.97 20.90 6.63
N LYS A 163 4.08 21.87 6.39
CA LYS A 163 4.26 23.27 6.80
C LYS A 163 4.42 23.43 8.31
N HIS A 164 3.60 22.70 9.08
CA HIS A 164 3.59 22.81 10.55
C HIS A 164 4.50 21.81 11.25
N LYS A 165 5.15 20.90 10.49
CA LYS A 165 5.96 19.79 11.03
C LYS A 165 5.19 18.98 12.07
N ALA A 166 3.91 18.72 11.80
CA ALA A 166 3.00 18.02 12.68
C ALA A 166 2.24 16.97 11.89
N ILE A 167 2.13 15.76 12.45
CA ILE A 167 1.40 14.64 11.85
C ILE A 167 0.05 14.53 12.55
N GLN A 168 -1.01 14.44 11.77
CA GLN A 168 -2.37 14.20 12.27
C GLN A 168 -2.87 12.85 11.78
N ILE A 169 -3.56 12.16 12.67
CA ILE A 169 -4.29 10.95 12.35
C ILE A 169 -5.60 11.37 11.69
N THR A 170 -5.85 10.92 10.47
CA THR A 170 -6.99 11.32 9.65
C THR A 170 -7.94 10.19 9.33
N GLY A 171 -7.49 8.94 9.48
CA GLY A 171 -8.29 7.74 9.24
C GLY A 171 -9.10 7.32 10.45
N GLU A 172 -10.15 6.54 10.22
CA GLU A 172 -10.83 5.80 11.27
C GLU A 172 -9.96 4.60 11.64
N PHE A 173 -9.49 4.57 12.88
CA PHE A 173 -8.89 3.38 13.45
C PHE A 173 -10.00 2.47 13.95
N TYR A 174 -9.93 1.19 13.62
CA TYR A 174 -10.88 0.20 14.13
C TYR A 174 -10.78 0.00 15.64
N SER A 175 -9.69 0.47 16.28
CA SER A 175 -9.60 0.56 17.73
C SER A 175 -8.74 1.76 18.17
N GLN A 176 -9.04 2.33 19.36
CA GLN A 176 -8.21 3.38 19.97
C GLN A 176 -6.76 2.91 20.27
N LYS A 177 -6.51 1.60 20.27
CA LYS A 177 -5.17 1.01 20.47
C LYS A 177 -4.27 1.14 19.26
N ASP A 178 -4.84 1.27 18.06
CA ASP A 178 -4.09 1.43 16.82
C ASP A 178 -3.52 2.85 16.65
N ALA A 179 -3.93 3.77 17.52
CA ALA A 179 -3.49 5.17 17.49
C ALA A 179 -2.18 5.45 18.24
N TYR A 180 -1.63 4.45 18.95
CA TYR A 180 -0.39 4.59 19.70
C TYR A 180 0.75 3.85 18.99
N ILE A 181 1.43 4.55 18.11
CA ILE A 181 2.74 4.19 17.57
C ILE A 181 3.76 5.20 18.05
#